data_616ea4ddb60c33acbc0c402e582b1f66
#
_entry.id   616ea4ddb60c33acbc0c402e582b1f66
#
_cell.length_a   1.000
_cell.length_b   1.000
_cell.length_c   1.000
_cell.angle_alpha   90.00
_cell.angle_beta   90.00
_cell.angle_gamma   90.00
#
_symmetry.space_group_name_H-M   'P 1'
#
loop_
_entity.id
_entity.type
_entity.pdbx_description
1 polymer ?
#
loop_
_entity_poly.entity_id
_entity_poly.type
_entity_poly.pdbx_seq_one_letter_code
_entity_poly.pdbx_strand_id
1 'polypeptide(L)'
;DKAESFFSHIPSSLPPLEKAYEIQKKLKKVGFDWESTEGVIAKIEEELQEVKDAITSGNMDDTELEIGDLLFSVINLSRFLKIRPNTALFRTNEKVMKRFQSLFDMAQERGIPLDKDHVAEMNQLWDEIKREN
;
A
#
# COMPACT_ATOMS: atom_id res chain seq x y z
N ASP A 1 -17.08 7.90 36.58
CA ASP A 1 -17.27 7.74 35.17
C ASP A 1 -15.98 7.97 34.40
N LYS A 2 -15.60 7.02 33.58
CA LYS A 2 -14.36 7.14 32.83
C LYS A 2 -14.54 8.05 31.65
N ALA A 3 -13.57 8.93 31.42
CA ALA A 3 -13.53 9.68 30.18
C ALA A 3 -13.37 8.69 29.04
N GLU A 4 -14.16 8.85 28.00
CA GLU A 4 -14.05 8.01 26.83
C GLU A 4 -12.71 8.25 26.14
N SER A 5 -12.11 7.17 25.62
CA SER A 5 -10.96 7.31 24.76
C SER A 5 -11.36 8.08 23.51
N PHE A 6 -10.45 8.91 23.01
CA PHE A 6 -10.69 9.66 21.78
C PHE A 6 -11.10 8.74 20.63
N PHE A 7 -10.57 7.52 20.60
CA PHE A 7 -10.83 6.54 19.55
C PHE A 7 -11.81 5.44 19.96
N SER A 8 -12.61 5.65 21.02
CA SER A 8 -13.48 4.61 21.56
C SER A 8 -14.49 4.05 20.58
N HIS A 9 -14.91 4.85 19.59
CA HIS A 9 -15.91 4.45 18.60
C HIS A 9 -15.31 3.64 17.44
N ILE A 10 -13.98 3.48 17.42
CA ILE A 10 -13.33 2.66 16.38
C ILE A 10 -13.25 1.23 16.91
N PRO A 11 -13.93 0.27 16.25
CA PRO A 11 -13.89 -1.13 16.73
C PRO A 11 -12.47 -1.69 16.73
N SER A 12 -12.11 -2.36 17.82
CA SER A 12 -10.79 -2.98 17.92
C SER A 12 -10.59 -4.11 16.92
N SER A 13 -11.71 -4.66 16.41
CA SER A 13 -11.68 -5.77 15.46
C SER A 13 -11.47 -5.35 14.01
N LEU A 14 -11.42 -4.04 13.72
CA LEU A 14 -11.17 -3.58 12.36
C LEU A 14 -9.80 -4.04 11.86
N PRO A 15 -9.70 -4.52 10.64
CA PRO A 15 -8.40 -4.80 10.03
C PRO A 15 -7.52 -3.55 10.01
N PRO A 16 -6.19 -3.71 10.05
CA PRO A 16 -5.28 -2.56 10.18
C PRO A 16 -5.46 -1.46 9.13
N LEU A 17 -5.75 -1.81 7.88
CA LEU A 17 -5.90 -0.80 6.84
C LEU A 17 -7.13 0.07 7.09
N GLU A 18 -8.29 -0.56 7.37
CA GLU A 18 -9.52 0.16 7.68
C GLU A 18 -9.38 0.96 8.97
N LYS A 19 -8.69 0.39 9.97
CA LYS A 19 -8.46 1.10 11.23
C LYS A 19 -7.66 2.37 11.01
N ALA A 20 -6.60 2.31 10.19
CA ALA A 20 -5.80 3.50 9.86
C ALA A 20 -6.66 4.58 9.22
N TYR A 21 -7.51 4.18 8.30
CA TYR A 21 -8.42 5.10 7.62
C TYR A 21 -9.36 5.78 8.61
N GLU A 22 -9.97 5.01 9.54
CA GLU A 22 -10.88 5.56 10.52
C GLU A 22 -10.17 6.47 11.52
N ILE A 23 -8.94 6.12 11.93
CA ILE A 23 -8.12 6.98 12.78
C ILE A 23 -7.93 8.34 12.11
N GLN A 24 -7.53 8.34 10.85
CA GLN A 24 -7.25 9.57 10.11
C GLN A 24 -8.51 10.43 9.93
N LYS A 25 -9.65 9.81 9.68
CA LYS A 25 -10.92 10.53 9.60
C LYS A 25 -11.27 11.21 10.92
N LYS A 26 -11.02 10.53 12.02
CA LYS A 26 -11.28 11.09 13.35
C LYS A 26 -10.37 12.29 13.63
N LEU A 27 -9.10 12.18 13.25
CA LEU A 27 -8.14 13.28 13.42
C LEU A 27 -8.57 14.50 12.59
N LYS A 28 -9.01 14.27 11.36
CA LYS A 28 -9.50 15.36 10.50
C LYS A 28 -10.65 16.11 11.14
N LYS A 29 -11.56 15.39 11.78
CA LYS A 29 -12.74 16.01 12.42
C LYS A 29 -12.38 17.07 13.44
N VAL A 30 -11.25 16.93 14.12
CA VAL A 30 -10.81 17.91 15.11
C VAL A 30 -9.80 18.91 14.53
N GLY A 31 -9.63 18.92 13.22
CA GLY A 31 -8.75 19.86 12.54
C GLY A 31 -7.30 19.42 12.40
N PHE A 32 -6.98 18.20 12.83
CA PHE A 32 -5.63 17.67 12.71
C PHE A 32 -5.48 16.97 11.36
N ASP A 33 -5.20 17.77 10.31
CA ASP A 33 -5.10 17.28 8.95
C ASP A 33 -4.11 18.14 8.17
N TRP A 34 -3.74 17.63 7.01
CA TRP A 34 -2.86 18.33 6.08
C TRP A 34 -3.63 19.44 5.37
N GLU A 35 -2.90 20.47 4.96
CA GLU A 35 -3.51 21.61 4.25
C GLU A 35 -3.43 21.45 2.74
N SER A 36 -2.51 20.60 2.23
CA SER A 36 -2.30 20.46 0.79
C SER A 36 -1.86 19.06 0.42
N THR A 37 -2.11 18.70 -0.83
CA THR A 37 -1.66 17.43 -1.40
C THR A 37 -0.13 17.35 -1.37
N GLU A 38 0.56 18.46 -1.65
CA GLU A 38 2.02 18.53 -1.64
C GLU A 38 2.58 18.15 -0.27
N GLY A 39 1.93 18.59 0.80
CA GLY A 39 2.36 18.25 2.16
C GLY A 39 2.22 16.76 2.46
N VAL A 40 1.13 16.16 2.01
CA VAL A 40 0.89 14.73 2.21
C VAL A 40 1.93 13.92 1.43
N ILE A 41 2.21 14.31 0.19
CA ILE A 41 3.21 13.63 -0.64
C ILE A 41 4.61 13.78 -0.05
N ALA A 42 4.94 14.98 0.44
CA ALA A 42 6.24 15.20 1.09
C ALA A 42 6.41 14.27 2.30
N LYS A 43 5.32 14.03 3.04
CA LYS A 43 5.36 13.10 4.18
C LYS A 43 5.64 11.66 3.72
N ILE A 44 5.04 11.24 2.62
CA ILE A 44 5.30 9.90 2.06
C ILE A 44 6.78 9.77 1.68
N GLU A 45 7.34 10.79 1.05
CA GLU A 45 8.75 10.80 0.67
C GLU A 45 9.66 10.75 1.89
N GLU A 46 9.30 11.48 2.94
CA GLU A 46 10.02 11.47 4.21
C GLU A 46 10.00 10.06 4.83
N GLU A 47 8.82 9.44 4.89
CA GLU A 47 8.68 8.10 5.44
C GLU A 47 9.41 7.05 4.62
N LEU A 48 9.46 7.21 3.30
CA LEU A 48 10.25 6.32 2.45
C LEU A 48 11.74 6.43 2.79
N GLN A 49 12.22 7.66 3.04
CA GLN A 49 13.62 7.85 3.43
C GLN A 49 13.90 7.18 4.79
N GLU A 50 12.95 7.28 5.73
CA GLU A 50 13.08 6.60 7.02
C GLU A 50 13.18 5.09 6.86
N VAL A 51 12.42 4.50 5.93
CA VAL A 51 12.53 3.07 5.62
C VAL A 51 13.92 2.74 5.11
N LYS A 52 14.45 3.55 4.18
CA LYS A 52 15.79 3.34 3.64
C LYS A 52 16.85 3.39 4.73
N ASP A 53 16.73 4.35 5.64
CA ASP A 53 17.67 4.51 6.74
C ASP A 53 17.61 3.31 7.69
N ALA A 54 16.41 2.83 7.98
CA ALA A 54 16.22 1.66 8.84
C ALA A 54 16.83 0.41 8.22
N ILE A 55 16.66 0.22 6.90
CA ILE A 55 17.26 -0.91 6.17
C ILE A 55 18.78 -0.84 6.29
N THR A 56 19.36 0.35 6.10
CA THR A 56 20.80 0.56 6.19
C THR A 56 21.32 0.24 7.57
N SER A 57 20.56 0.56 8.62
CA SER A 57 20.96 0.28 10.00
C SER A 57 20.94 -1.21 10.32
N GLY A 58 20.24 -2.02 9.53
CA GLY A 58 20.16 -3.46 9.72
C GLY A 58 19.23 -3.91 10.84
N ASN A 59 18.47 -2.99 11.43
CA ASN A 59 17.52 -3.32 12.49
C ASN A 59 16.16 -3.66 11.88
N MET A 60 15.81 -4.94 11.90
CA MET A 60 14.56 -5.40 11.29
C MET A 60 13.31 -4.89 12.01
N ASP A 61 13.38 -4.74 13.32
CA ASP A 61 12.26 -4.22 14.10
C ASP A 61 11.96 -2.76 13.70
N ASP A 62 13.00 -1.93 13.62
CA ASP A 62 12.85 -0.55 13.17
C ASP A 62 12.34 -0.48 11.73
N THR A 63 12.83 -1.36 10.87
CA THR A 63 12.39 -1.42 9.47
C THR A 63 10.89 -1.72 9.40
N GLU A 64 10.41 -2.65 10.21
CA GLU A 64 8.98 -2.99 10.26
C GLU A 64 8.15 -1.78 10.67
N LEU A 65 8.58 -1.07 11.72
CA LEU A 65 7.87 0.11 12.20
C LEU A 65 7.83 1.21 11.12
N GLU A 66 8.95 1.44 10.43
CA GLU A 66 9.01 2.47 9.40
C GLU A 66 8.17 2.10 8.17
N ILE A 67 8.09 0.82 7.83
CA ILE A 67 7.20 0.36 6.75
C ILE A 67 5.75 0.65 7.15
N GLY A 68 5.40 0.41 8.41
CA GLY A 68 4.07 0.72 8.92
C GLY A 68 3.75 2.21 8.77
N ASP A 69 4.71 3.07 9.12
CA ASP A 69 4.54 4.52 9.00
C ASP A 69 4.36 4.93 7.54
N LEU A 70 5.11 4.32 6.63
CA LEU A 70 4.98 4.58 5.20
C LEU A 70 3.60 4.18 4.68
N LEU A 71 3.14 2.99 5.06
CA LEU A 71 1.80 2.52 4.68
C LEU A 71 0.73 3.48 5.21
N PHE A 72 0.87 3.91 6.47
CA PHE A 72 -0.07 4.85 7.09
C PHE A 72 -0.14 6.16 6.29
N SER A 73 1.00 6.68 5.86
CA SER A 73 1.03 7.94 5.10
C SER A 73 0.44 7.77 3.70
N VAL A 74 0.59 6.60 3.06
CA VAL A 74 -0.04 6.33 1.77
C VAL A 74 -1.57 6.26 1.92
N ILE A 75 -2.04 5.59 2.96
CA ILE A 75 -3.48 5.54 3.26
C ILE A 75 -4.01 6.96 3.48
N ASN A 76 -3.22 7.80 4.15
CA ASN A 76 -3.60 9.18 4.41
C ASN A 76 -3.73 10.00 3.12
N LEU A 77 -2.85 9.78 2.15
CA LEU A 77 -2.97 10.42 0.84
C LEU A 77 -4.29 10.02 0.18
N SER A 78 -4.60 8.74 0.20
CA SER A 78 -5.84 8.23 -0.36
C SER A 78 -7.05 8.93 0.29
N ARG A 79 -7.09 8.96 1.61
CA ARG A 79 -8.17 9.63 2.35
C ARG A 79 -8.24 11.13 2.02
N PHE A 80 -7.09 11.79 1.96
CA PHE A 80 -7.04 13.23 1.67
C PHE A 80 -7.65 13.54 0.29
N LEU A 81 -7.43 12.65 -0.68
CA LEU A 81 -7.99 12.78 -2.04
C LEU A 81 -9.39 12.20 -2.16
N LYS A 82 -9.99 11.76 -1.06
CA LYS A 82 -11.33 11.15 -1.00
C LYS A 82 -11.43 9.86 -1.80
N ILE A 83 -10.34 9.11 -1.83
CA ILE A 83 -10.28 7.80 -2.45
C ILE A 83 -10.24 6.76 -1.31
N ARG A 84 -11.07 5.73 -1.42
CA ARG A 84 -11.03 4.65 -0.44
C ARG A 84 -9.82 3.75 -0.71
N PRO A 85 -8.90 3.62 0.25
CA PRO A 85 -7.70 2.82 0.03
C PRO A 85 -8.01 1.34 -0.22
N ASN A 86 -9.03 0.78 0.43
CA ASN A 86 -9.45 -0.59 0.19
C ASN A 86 -9.89 -0.80 -1.26
N THR A 87 -10.67 0.14 -1.80
CA THR A 87 -11.13 0.06 -3.17
C THR A 87 -9.95 0.16 -4.14
N ALA A 88 -9.02 1.08 -3.87
CA ALA A 88 -7.84 1.24 -4.71
C ALA A 88 -7.00 -0.04 -4.73
N LEU A 89 -6.77 -0.62 -3.56
CA LEU A 89 -5.97 -1.84 -3.46
C LEU A 89 -6.69 -3.04 -4.09
N PHE A 90 -8.00 -3.14 -3.88
CA PHE A 90 -8.81 -4.18 -4.52
C PHE A 90 -8.63 -4.17 -6.04
N ARG A 91 -8.70 -2.98 -6.64
CA ARG A 91 -8.53 -2.84 -8.09
C ARG A 91 -7.15 -3.28 -8.55
N THR A 92 -6.12 -2.98 -7.77
CA THR A 92 -4.76 -3.42 -8.08
C THR A 92 -4.65 -4.94 -7.98
N ASN A 93 -5.24 -5.53 -6.94
CA ASN A 93 -5.21 -6.98 -6.76
C ASN A 93 -5.87 -7.69 -7.95
N GLU A 94 -7.02 -7.21 -8.38
CA GLU A 94 -7.72 -7.80 -9.52
C GLU A 94 -6.89 -7.66 -10.80
N LYS A 95 -6.30 -6.51 -11.01
CA LYS A 95 -5.45 -6.25 -12.16
C LYS A 95 -4.24 -7.18 -12.19
N VAL A 96 -3.55 -7.34 -11.07
CA VAL A 96 -2.35 -8.18 -10.98
C VAL A 96 -2.73 -9.65 -11.21
N MET A 97 -3.81 -10.11 -10.58
CA MET A 97 -4.25 -11.49 -10.76
C MET A 97 -4.62 -11.79 -12.21
N LYS A 98 -5.33 -10.88 -12.85
CA LYS A 98 -5.73 -11.05 -14.24
C LYS A 98 -4.52 -11.05 -15.16
N ARG A 99 -3.60 -10.13 -14.96
CA ARG A 99 -2.39 -10.05 -15.78
C ARG A 99 -1.52 -11.29 -15.60
N PHE A 100 -1.37 -11.76 -14.38
CA PHE A 100 -0.53 -12.93 -14.14
C PHE A 100 -1.19 -14.20 -14.68
N GLN A 101 -2.52 -14.29 -14.65
CA GLN A 101 -3.22 -15.40 -15.29
C GLN A 101 -2.93 -15.41 -16.80
N SER A 102 -2.95 -14.24 -17.44
CA SER A 102 -2.58 -14.14 -18.87
C SER A 102 -1.14 -14.57 -19.09
N LEU A 103 -0.24 -14.18 -18.21
CA LEU A 103 1.17 -14.60 -18.30
C LEU A 103 1.29 -16.12 -18.18
N PHE A 104 0.59 -16.71 -17.23
CA PHE A 104 0.58 -18.16 -17.02
C PHE A 104 0.11 -18.88 -18.28
N ASP A 105 -0.99 -18.42 -18.87
CA ASP A 105 -1.55 -19.01 -20.09
C ASP A 105 -0.56 -18.90 -21.27
N MET A 106 0.04 -17.74 -21.45
CA MET A 106 1.01 -17.51 -22.53
C MET A 106 2.27 -18.36 -22.32
N ALA A 107 2.72 -18.48 -21.09
CA ALA A 107 3.90 -19.30 -20.77
C ALA A 107 3.64 -20.77 -21.11
N GLN A 108 2.44 -21.26 -20.80
CA GLN A 108 2.07 -22.64 -21.15
C GLN A 108 2.06 -22.85 -22.66
N GLU A 109 1.49 -21.92 -23.41
CA GLU A 109 1.45 -22.00 -24.87
C GLU A 109 2.85 -22.00 -25.48
N ARG A 110 3.78 -21.24 -24.92
CA ARG A 110 5.13 -21.10 -25.45
C ARG A 110 6.11 -22.08 -24.82
N GLY A 111 5.66 -22.94 -23.92
CA GLY A 111 6.52 -23.92 -23.26
C GLY A 111 7.56 -23.31 -22.35
N ILE A 112 7.25 -22.16 -21.75
CA ILE A 112 8.17 -21.48 -20.84
C ILE A 112 7.83 -21.88 -19.40
N PRO A 113 8.75 -22.52 -18.67
CA PRO A 113 8.51 -22.85 -17.25
C PRO A 113 8.45 -21.59 -16.40
N LEU A 114 7.56 -21.59 -15.40
CA LEU A 114 7.48 -20.50 -14.43
C LEU A 114 8.34 -20.87 -13.23
N ASP A 115 9.60 -20.47 -13.28
CA ASP A 115 10.55 -20.73 -12.20
C ASP A 115 11.62 -19.65 -12.18
N LYS A 116 12.51 -19.74 -11.19
CA LYS A 116 13.55 -18.72 -10.98
C LYS A 116 14.58 -18.65 -12.12
N ASP A 117 14.67 -19.68 -12.94
CA ASP A 117 15.63 -19.70 -14.05
C ASP A 117 15.07 -19.05 -15.32
N HIS A 118 13.78 -18.69 -15.31
CA HIS A 118 13.09 -18.11 -16.46
C HIS A 118 12.51 -16.72 -16.16
N VAL A 119 13.11 -16.00 -15.20
CA VAL A 119 12.64 -14.68 -14.79
C VAL A 119 12.67 -13.68 -15.95
N ALA A 120 13.72 -13.74 -16.78
CA ALA A 120 13.83 -12.84 -17.93
C ALA A 120 12.66 -13.01 -18.90
N GLU A 121 12.31 -14.26 -19.20
CA GLU A 121 11.18 -14.56 -20.07
C GLU A 121 9.84 -14.12 -19.42
N MET A 122 9.67 -14.34 -18.12
CA MET A 122 8.48 -13.87 -17.42
C MET A 122 8.34 -12.37 -17.48
N ASN A 123 9.45 -11.65 -17.32
CA ASN A 123 9.43 -10.18 -17.42
C ASN A 123 9.04 -9.71 -18.83
N GLN A 124 9.51 -10.40 -19.87
CA GLN A 124 9.12 -10.08 -21.24
C GLN A 124 7.62 -10.29 -21.45
N LEU A 125 7.09 -11.40 -20.97
CA LEU A 125 5.65 -11.68 -21.06
C LEU A 125 4.84 -10.64 -20.31
N TRP A 126 5.31 -10.27 -19.13
CA TRP A 126 4.63 -9.25 -18.31
C TRP A 126 4.57 -7.91 -19.05
N ASP A 127 5.66 -7.50 -19.69
CA ASP A 127 5.72 -6.27 -20.45
C ASP A 127 4.77 -6.29 -21.65
N GLU A 128 4.68 -7.43 -22.35
CA GLU A 128 3.73 -7.59 -23.44
C GLU A 128 2.29 -7.39 -22.95
N ILE A 129 1.95 -8.04 -21.82
CA ILE A 129 0.61 -7.98 -21.27
C ILE A 129 0.25 -6.56 -20.81
N LYS A 130 1.19 -5.86 -20.20
CA LYS A 130 0.98 -4.48 -19.77
C LYS A 130 0.73 -3.54 -20.96
N ARG A 131 1.40 -3.77 -22.08
CA ARG A 131 1.21 -2.95 -23.28
C ARG A 131 -0.18 -3.15 -23.91
N GLU A 132 -0.77 -4.33 -23.74
CA GLU A 132 -2.07 -4.64 -24.31
C GLU A 132 -3.23 -4.10 -23.46
N ASN A 133 -2.96 -3.73 -22.23
CA ASN A 133 -3.93 -3.19 -21.28
C ASN A 133 -3.60 -1.74 -20.96
#